data_382f0ad9f4a4300dbd3e62fb4874f7b9
#
_entry.id   382f0ad9f4a4300dbd3e62fb4874f7b9
#
_cell.length_a   1.000
_cell.length_b   1.000
_cell.length_c   1.000
_cell.angle_alpha   90.00
_cell.angle_beta   90.00
_cell.angle_gamma   90.00
#
_symmetry.space_group_name_H-M   'P 1'
#
loop_
_entity.id
_entity.type
_entity.pdbx_description
1 polymer ?
#
loop_
_entity_poly.entity_id
_entity_poly.type
_entity_poly.pdbx_seq_one_letter_code
_entity_poly.pdbx_strand_id
1 'polypeptide(L)'
;ILNSNYEEWRMENPEADIDEFKFTTEKMSNSGALFDLDKLNDVSKEAMLHIPACEIAEFLKDWSLEFAPEYSYIFDDMDLLVKILDLGRDEKKPRKDLVYARQIMEFISYFYDQSFKVIDEVPAEAEADKVKILGEYLSSYNHADTQEEWFNKIREIATNLGYAAKPKDYKKNPDDYK
;
A
#
# COMPACT_ATOMS: atom_id res chain seq x y z
N ILE A 1 3.64 -15.88 20.46
CA ILE A 1 2.85 -16.36 19.34
C ILE A 1 3.68 -17.36 18.53
N LEU A 2 4.80 -16.96 17.95
CA LEU A 2 5.72 -17.89 17.31
C LEU A 2 6.25 -18.87 18.35
N ASN A 3 6.22 -20.16 18.08
CA ASN A 3 6.63 -21.21 19.02
C ASN A 3 5.69 -21.45 20.23
N SER A 4 4.42 -21.16 20.07
CA SER A 4 3.38 -21.47 21.06
C SER A 4 2.24 -22.28 20.44
N ASN A 5 1.29 -22.69 21.25
CA ASN A 5 0.07 -23.36 20.80
C ASN A 5 -0.98 -22.39 20.20
N TYR A 6 -0.64 -21.12 19.98
CA TYR A 6 -1.60 -20.09 19.52
C TYR A 6 -2.12 -20.36 18.11
N GLU A 7 -1.24 -20.73 17.17
CA GLU A 7 -1.62 -20.92 15.76
C GLU A 7 -2.66 -22.05 15.63
N GLU A 8 -2.44 -23.17 16.30
CA GLU A 8 -3.40 -24.28 16.28
C GLU A 8 -4.72 -23.91 16.96
N TRP A 9 -4.63 -23.27 18.13
CA TRP A 9 -5.83 -22.79 18.81
C TRP A 9 -6.65 -21.82 17.94
N ARG A 10 -6.01 -20.89 17.24
CA ARG A 10 -6.69 -19.95 16.36
C ARG A 10 -7.32 -20.64 15.13
N MET A 11 -6.65 -21.65 14.56
CA MET A 11 -7.23 -22.46 13.48
C MET A 11 -8.48 -23.22 13.92
N GLU A 12 -8.49 -23.72 15.14
CA GLU A 12 -9.63 -24.43 15.73
C GLU A 12 -10.75 -23.47 16.19
N ASN A 13 -10.39 -22.24 16.54
CA ASN A 13 -11.30 -21.23 17.11
C ASN A 13 -11.15 -19.87 16.37
N PRO A 14 -11.52 -19.78 15.09
CA PRO A 14 -11.25 -18.60 14.26
C PRO A 14 -11.95 -17.33 14.75
N GLU A 15 -13.13 -17.47 15.38
CA GLU A 15 -13.95 -16.35 15.84
C GLU A 15 -13.87 -16.11 17.36
N ALA A 16 -13.09 -16.92 18.10
CA ALA A 16 -13.01 -16.78 19.55
C ALA A 16 -12.23 -15.53 19.96
N ASP A 17 -12.61 -14.95 21.10
CA ASP A 17 -11.86 -13.85 21.68
C ASP A 17 -10.45 -14.30 22.09
N ILE A 18 -9.46 -13.43 21.96
CA ILE A 18 -8.07 -13.70 22.34
C ILE A 18 -7.97 -14.01 23.85
N ASP A 19 -8.84 -13.46 24.67
CA ASP A 19 -8.90 -13.71 26.11
C ASP A 19 -9.29 -15.15 26.47
N GLU A 20 -9.87 -15.90 25.54
CA GLU A 20 -10.15 -17.33 25.69
C GLU A 20 -8.92 -18.22 25.45
N PHE A 21 -7.86 -17.66 24.88
CA PHE A 21 -6.62 -18.38 24.59
C PHE A 21 -5.89 -18.77 25.85
N LYS A 22 -5.63 -20.08 26.00
CA LYS A 22 -4.82 -20.62 27.10
C LYS A 22 -3.42 -20.97 26.59
N PHE A 23 -2.47 -20.15 26.99
CA PHE A 23 -1.07 -20.38 26.66
C PHE A 23 -0.52 -21.63 27.36
N THR A 24 0.18 -22.47 26.59
CA THR A 24 0.93 -23.63 27.12
C THR A 24 2.37 -23.61 26.61
N THR A 25 3.29 -24.13 27.39
CA THR A 25 4.72 -24.18 27.05
C THR A 25 5.16 -25.48 26.39
N GLU A 26 4.25 -26.44 26.21
CA GLU A 26 4.56 -27.81 25.73
C GLU A 26 5.16 -27.81 24.31
N LYS A 27 4.80 -26.80 23.47
CA LYS A 27 5.30 -26.66 22.11
C LYS A 27 6.47 -25.70 21.98
N MET A 28 6.92 -25.13 23.09
CA MET A 28 8.05 -24.21 23.05
C MET A 28 9.36 -24.96 22.86
N SER A 29 10.16 -24.51 21.91
CA SER A 29 11.53 -25.01 21.70
C SER A 29 12.46 -24.49 22.78
N ASN A 30 13.35 -25.35 23.30
CA ASN A 30 14.40 -24.94 24.23
C ASN A 30 15.46 -24.01 23.57
N SER A 31 15.53 -23.98 22.23
CA SER A 31 16.46 -23.11 21.50
C SER A 31 15.98 -21.66 21.33
N GLY A 32 14.79 -21.35 21.85
CA GLY A 32 14.16 -20.06 21.64
C GLY A 32 13.53 -19.91 20.24
N ALA A 33 12.78 -18.83 20.04
CA ALA A 33 12.18 -18.50 18.75
C ALA A 33 13.11 -17.54 17.98
N LEU A 34 13.39 -17.85 16.74
CA LEU A 34 13.98 -16.87 15.82
C LEU A 34 12.94 -15.80 15.53
N PHE A 35 13.31 -14.54 15.78
CA PHE A 35 12.45 -13.41 15.40
C PHE A 35 12.54 -13.20 13.88
N ASP A 36 11.40 -13.28 13.22
CA ASP A 36 11.25 -13.06 11.78
C ASP A 36 10.35 -11.85 11.56
N LEU A 37 10.96 -10.73 11.17
CA LEU A 37 10.26 -9.47 10.94
C LEU A 37 9.31 -9.56 9.73
N ASP A 38 9.71 -10.27 8.68
CA ASP A 38 8.90 -10.40 7.47
C ASP A 38 7.62 -11.18 7.78
N LYS A 39 7.75 -12.27 8.55
CA LYS A 39 6.59 -13.02 9.03
C LYS A 39 5.68 -12.19 9.94
N LEU A 40 6.25 -11.35 10.81
CA LEU A 40 5.46 -10.45 11.65
C LEU A 40 4.71 -9.42 10.79
N ASN A 41 5.36 -8.84 9.80
CA ASN A 41 4.74 -7.91 8.86
C ASN A 41 3.59 -8.58 8.07
N ASP A 42 3.76 -9.82 7.65
CA ASP A 42 2.70 -10.57 6.95
C ASP A 42 1.50 -10.85 7.85
N VAL A 43 1.73 -11.23 9.10
CA VAL A 43 0.66 -11.37 10.10
C VAL A 43 -0.06 -10.04 10.33
N SER A 44 0.68 -8.95 10.42
CA SER A 44 0.11 -7.61 10.58
C SER A 44 -0.76 -7.20 9.39
N LYS A 45 -0.32 -7.45 8.15
CA LYS A 45 -1.13 -7.22 6.93
C LYS A 45 -2.47 -7.97 6.96
N GLU A 46 -2.43 -9.24 7.35
CA GLU A 46 -3.66 -10.04 7.47
C GLU A 46 -4.59 -9.48 8.56
N ALA A 47 -4.04 -9.13 9.72
CA ALA A 47 -4.82 -8.54 10.80
C ALA A 47 -5.47 -7.21 10.38
N MET A 48 -4.73 -6.35 9.69
CA MET A 48 -5.25 -5.05 9.21
C MET A 48 -6.44 -5.19 8.26
N LEU A 49 -6.57 -6.30 7.53
CA LEU A 49 -7.74 -6.52 6.66
C LEU A 49 -9.05 -6.63 7.42
N HIS A 50 -9.00 -7.12 8.65
CA HIS A 50 -10.18 -7.37 9.47
C HIS A 50 -10.59 -6.16 10.34
N ILE A 51 -9.75 -5.13 10.40
CA ILE A 51 -10.03 -3.90 11.16
C ILE A 51 -10.74 -2.90 10.25
N PRO A 52 -11.92 -2.36 10.60
CA PRO A 52 -12.59 -1.32 9.83
C PRO A 52 -11.69 -0.09 9.59
N ALA A 53 -11.78 0.53 8.42
CA ALA A 53 -10.96 1.70 8.08
C ALA A 53 -11.11 2.86 9.07
N CYS A 54 -12.32 3.07 9.62
CA CYS A 54 -12.56 4.09 10.65
C CYS A 54 -11.81 3.79 11.97
N GLU A 55 -11.73 2.52 12.37
CA GLU A 55 -10.97 2.14 13.57
C GLU A 55 -9.46 2.28 13.35
N ILE A 56 -8.97 1.95 12.16
CA ILE A 56 -7.56 2.20 11.79
C ILE A 56 -7.28 3.72 11.84
N ALA A 57 -8.19 4.55 11.32
CA ALA A 57 -8.01 6.01 11.31
C ALA A 57 -7.92 6.59 12.73
N GLU A 58 -8.80 6.17 13.64
CA GLU A 58 -8.75 6.60 15.06
C GLU A 58 -7.47 6.12 15.75
N PHE A 59 -7.09 4.86 15.54
CA PHE A 59 -5.82 4.35 16.05
C PHE A 59 -4.61 5.15 15.55
N LEU A 60 -4.55 5.46 14.25
CA LEU A 60 -3.46 6.25 13.67
C LEU A 60 -3.41 7.66 14.25
N LYS A 61 -4.57 8.27 14.49
CA LYS A 61 -4.67 9.58 15.13
C LYS A 61 -4.07 9.57 16.52
N ASP A 62 -4.51 8.65 17.39
CA ASP A 62 -4.00 8.53 18.75
C ASP A 62 -2.49 8.21 18.76
N TRP A 63 -2.06 7.27 17.91
CA TRP A 63 -0.65 6.92 17.76
C TRP A 63 0.19 8.12 17.31
N SER A 64 -0.30 8.94 16.39
CA SER A 64 0.45 10.07 15.83
C SER A 64 0.68 11.17 16.87
N LEU A 65 -0.25 11.38 17.79
CA LEU A 65 -0.10 12.39 18.85
C LEU A 65 1.15 12.12 19.72
N GLU A 66 1.49 10.86 19.91
CA GLU A 66 2.64 10.47 20.75
C GLU A 66 3.92 10.28 19.93
N PHE A 67 3.83 9.63 18.76
CA PHE A 67 5.00 9.11 18.04
C PHE A 67 5.34 9.82 16.74
N ALA A 68 4.41 10.60 16.18
CA ALA A 68 4.59 11.22 14.85
C ALA A 68 3.71 12.48 14.66
N PRO A 69 3.85 13.51 15.52
CA PRO A 69 3.01 14.71 15.47
C PRO A 69 3.16 15.50 14.16
N GLU A 70 4.22 15.25 13.40
CA GLU A 70 4.43 15.84 12.06
C GLU A 70 3.36 15.46 11.05
N TYR A 71 2.59 14.39 11.28
CA TYR A 71 1.48 13.96 10.42
C TYR A 71 0.10 14.47 10.87
N SER A 72 0.05 15.40 11.83
CA SER A 72 -1.24 15.91 12.37
C SER A 72 -2.21 16.41 11.32
N TYR A 73 -1.72 17.02 10.22
CA TYR A 73 -2.51 17.52 9.10
C TYR A 73 -3.37 16.44 8.41
N ILE A 74 -2.99 15.17 8.50
CA ILE A 74 -3.73 14.04 7.91
C ILE A 74 -5.10 13.88 8.58
N PHE A 75 -5.21 14.26 9.84
CA PHE A 75 -6.42 14.12 10.65
C PHE A 75 -7.35 15.35 10.60
N ASP A 76 -7.00 16.38 9.84
CA ASP A 76 -7.87 17.53 9.58
C ASP A 76 -9.12 17.14 8.78
N ASP A 77 -9.02 16.07 7.96
CA ASP A 77 -10.14 15.46 7.23
C ASP A 77 -10.19 13.95 7.45
N MET A 78 -10.86 13.53 8.51
CA MET A 78 -11.03 12.12 8.87
C MET A 78 -11.83 11.34 7.81
N ASP A 79 -12.78 11.97 7.13
CA ASP A 79 -13.58 11.32 6.08
C ASP A 79 -12.71 10.98 4.87
N LEU A 80 -11.79 11.86 4.50
CA LEU A 80 -10.80 11.61 3.46
C LEU A 80 -9.86 10.47 3.87
N LEU A 81 -9.35 10.50 5.10
CA LEU A 81 -8.45 9.47 5.62
C LEU A 81 -9.12 8.10 5.58
N VAL A 82 -10.36 7.98 6.06
CA VAL A 82 -11.12 6.72 6.04
C VAL A 82 -11.30 6.21 4.61
N LYS A 83 -11.65 7.08 3.65
CA LYS A 83 -11.76 6.71 2.23
C LYS A 83 -10.44 6.19 1.65
N ILE A 84 -9.31 6.84 1.98
CA ILE A 84 -7.97 6.41 1.53
C ILE A 84 -7.63 5.02 2.11
N LEU A 85 -7.88 4.82 3.40
CA LEU A 85 -7.63 3.54 4.07
C LEU A 85 -8.50 2.41 3.54
N ASP A 86 -9.72 2.72 3.10
CA ASP A 86 -10.70 1.75 2.60
C ASP A 86 -10.51 1.37 1.12
N LEU A 87 -9.69 2.12 0.37
CA LEU A 87 -9.44 1.86 -1.05
C LEU A 87 -9.00 0.41 -1.29
N GLY A 88 -9.76 -0.31 -2.14
CA GLY A 88 -9.42 -1.67 -2.57
C GLY A 88 -9.55 -2.76 -1.50
N ARG A 89 -10.22 -2.49 -0.38
CA ARG A 89 -10.43 -3.48 0.71
C ARG A 89 -11.63 -4.39 0.46
N ASP A 90 -12.67 -3.90 -0.22
CA ASP A 90 -13.89 -4.66 -0.56
C ASP A 90 -13.75 -5.50 -1.83
N GLU A 91 -12.58 -5.54 -2.45
CA GLU A 91 -12.35 -6.29 -3.67
C GLU A 91 -12.23 -7.79 -3.41
N LYS A 92 -12.50 -8.61 -4.44
CA LYS A 92 -12.28 -10.08 -4.39
C LYS A 92 -10.86 -10.46 -3.95
N LYS A 93 -9.88 -9.59 -4.23
CA LYS A 93 -8.49 -9.67 -3.76
C LYS A 93 -8.18 -8.35 -3.06
N PRO A 94 -8.49 -8.23 -1.77
CA PRO A 94 -8.26 -7.00 -1.04
C PRO A 94 -6.76 -6.67 -1.00
N ARG A 95 -6.45 -5.37 -1.02
CA ARG A 95 -5.07 -4.91 -0.88
C ARG A 95 -4.54 -5.21 0.51
N LYS A 96 -3.25 -5.60 0.59
CA LYS A 96 -2.55 -6.01 1.82
C LYS A 96 -1.27 -5.19 2.03
N ASP A 97 -1.36 -3.89 1.87
CA ASP A 97 -0.23 -2.95 1.92
C ASP A 97 -0.16 -2.13 3.21
N LEU A 98 -1.17 -2.22 4.06
CA LEU A 98 -1.18 -1.59 5.38
C LEU A 98 -0.56 -2.55 6.40
N VAL A 99 0.55 -2.14 7.04
CA VAL A 99 1.35 -3.03 7.90
C VAL A 99 1.40 -2.53 9.33
N TYR A 100 1.93 -1.34 9.59
CA TYR A 100 2.04 -0.72 10.91
C TYR A 100 1.94 0.80 10.80
N ALA A 101 1.63 1.47 11.90
CA ALA A 101 1.25 2.88 11.92
C ALA A 101 2.19 3.79 11.11
N ARG A 102 3.51 3.78 11.38
CA ARG A 102 4.45 4.65 10.67
C ARG A 102 4.48 4.37 9.16
N GLN A 103 4.51 3.09 8.76
CA GLN A 103 4.49 2.72 7.35
C GLN A 103 3.19 3.19 6.67
N ILE A 104 2.04 3.05 7.34
CA ILE A 104 0.77 3.52 6.81
C ILE A 104 0.80 5.04 6.61
N MET A 105 1.28 5.82 7.59
CA MET A 105 1.36 7.27 7.50
C MET A 105 2.28 7.72 6.35
N GLU A 106 3.45 7.12 6.21
CA GLU A 106 4.38 7.39 5.12
C GLU A 106 3.77 7.01 3.77
N PHE A 107 3.12 5.85 3.71
CA PHE A 107 2.52 5.31 2.48
C PHE A 107 1.36 6.16 1.95
N ILE A 108 0.49 6.66 2.83
CA ILE A 108 -0.63 7.52 2.42
C ILE A 108 -0.27 8.99 2.23
N SER A 109 0.94 9.39 2.60
CA SER A 109 1.37 10.80 2.59
C SER A 109 1.26 11.47 1.20
N TYR A 110 1.36 10.70 0.12
CA TYR A 110 1.25 11.25 -1.25
C TYR A 110 -0.16 11.73 -1.63
N PHE A 111 -1.18 11.41 -0.83
CA PHE A 111 -2.54 11.96 -1.02
C PHE A 111 -2.70 13.39 -0.48
N TYR A 112 -1.70 13.91 0.22
CA TYR A 112 -1.76 15.21 0.91
C TYR A 112 -0.71 16.18 0.36
N ASP A 113 -1.14 17.36 -0.08
CA ASP A 113 -0.27 18.38 -0.67
C ASP A 113 0.89 18.78 0.27
N GLN A 114 0.66 18.76 1.59
CA GLN A 114 1.66 19.11 2.59
C GLN A 114 2.88 18.17 2.61
N SER A 115 2.68 16.91 2.23
CA SER A 115 3.71 15.87 2.27
C SER A 115 4.07 15.31 0.91
N PHE A 116 3.29 15.61 -0.13
CA PHE A 116 3.61 15.15 -1.47
C PHE A 116 4.96 15.71 -1.92
N LYS A 117 5.85 14.80 -2.32
CA LYS A 117 7.17 15.14 -2.87
C LYS A 117 7.45 14.26 -4.06
N VAL A 118 7.93 14.87 -5.13
CA VAL A 118 8.54 14.13 -6.24
C VAL A 118 9.94 13.72 -5.78
N ILE A 119 10.15 12.43 -5.58
CA ILE A 119 11.41 11.86 -5.08
C ILE A 119 12.25 11.21 -6.17
N ASP A 120 11.62 10.77 -7.26
CA ASP A 120 12.30 10.10 -8.36
C ASP A 120 12.76 11.13 -9.40
N GLU A 121 13.96 10.93 -9.93
CA GLU A 121 14.45 11.68 -11.07
C GLU A 121 13.82 11.15 -12.37
N VAL A 122 13.59 12.04 -13.32
CA VAL A 122 13.15 11.62 -14.65
C VAL A 122 14.28 10.85 -15.31
N PRO A 123 14.05 9.64 -15.88
CA PRO A 123 15.06 8.93 -16.63
C PRO A 123 15.66 9.81 -17.74
N ALA A 124 17.00 9.73 -17.91
CA ALA A 124 17.73 10.58 -18.85
C ALA A 124 17.18 10.49 -20.29
N GLU A 125 16.70 9.31 -20.67
CA GLU A 125 16.09 9.03 -21.98
C GLU A 125 14.76 9.74 -22.17
N ALA A 126 14.00 9.99 -21.10
CA ALA A 126 12.71 10.65 -21.13
C ALA A 126 12.81 12.17 -20.88
N GLU A 127 13.96 12.68 -20.44
CA GLU A 127 14.11 14.10 -20.06
C GLU A 127 13.78 15.05 -21.22
N ALA A 128 14.21 14.71 -22.44
CA ALA A 128 13.95 15.52 -23.65
C ALA A 128 12.43 15.59 -23.99
N ASP A 129 11.68 14.53 -23.69
CA ASP A 129 10.25 14.42 -24.00
C ASP A 129 9.35 14.75 -22.79
N LYS A 130 9.90 15.01 -21.62
CA LYS A 130 9.20 15.23 -20.35
C LYS A 130 8.02 16.21 -20.45
N VAL A 131 8.27 17.39 -20.98
CA VAL A 131 7.21 18.42 -21.10
C VAL A 131 6.09 17.97 -22.03
N LYS A 132 6.46 17.24 -23.10
CA LYS A 132 5.50 16.72 -24.07
C LYS A 132 4.67 15.59 -23.47
N ILE A 133 5.32 14.64 -22.77
CA ILE A 133 4.64 13.55 -22.04
C ILE A 133 3.60 14.11 -21.05
N LEU A 134 4.03 15.08 -20.23
CA LEU A 134 3.15 15.70 -19.24
C LEU A 134 2.01 16.50 -19.89
N GLY A 135 2.27 17.19 -21.00
CA GLY A 135 1.26 17.92 -21.76
C GLY A 135 0.19 17.00 -22.36
N GLU A 136 0.59 15.90 -23.00
CA GLU A 136 -0.32 14.89 -23.52
C GLU A 136 -1.14 14.23 -22.39
N TYR A 137 -0.47 13.92 -21.27
CA TYR A 137 -1.17 13.36 -20.10
C TYR A 137 -2.24 14.32 -19.57
N LEU A 138 -1.89 15.58 -19.32
CA LEU A 138 -2.83 16.59 -18.82
C LEU A 138 -4.02 16.81 -19.77
N SER A 139 -3.78 16.78 -21.08
CA SER A 139 -4.84 16.97 -22.09
C SER A 139 -5.81 15.78 -22.17
N SER A 140 -5.34 14.58 -21.84
CA SER A 140 -6.12 13.34 -21.91
C SER A 140 -6.69 12.87 -20.57
N TYR A 141 -6.21 13.43 -19.45
CA TYR A 141 -6.64 13.04 -18.11
C TYR A 141 -8.12 13.31 -17.86
N ASN A 142 -8.81 12.31 -17.36
CA ASN A 142 -10.18 12.44 -16.89
C ASN A 142 -10.32 11.67 -15.55
N HIS A 143 -10.71 12.37 -14.51
CA HIS A 143 -10.86 11.81 -13.16
C HIS A 143 -11.92 10.69 -13.08
N ALA A 144 -12.87 10.64 -14.00
CA ALA A 144 -13.92 9.62 -14.06
C ALA A 144 -13.50 8.35 -14.83
N ASP A 145 -12.28 8.29 -15.35
CA ASP A 145 -11.80 7.10 -16.06
C ASP A 145 -11.69 5.90 -15.12
N THR A 146 -12.10 4.75 -15.61
CA THR A 146 -11.75 3.48 -14.98
C THR A 146 -10.24 3.23 -15.07
N GLN A 147 -9.72 2.33 -14.25
CA GLN A 147 -8.31 1.95 -14.31
C GLN A 147 -7.89 1.49 -15.73
N GLU A 148 -8.74 0.74 -16.42
CA GLU A 148 -8.46 0.25 -17.78
C GLU A 148 -8.40 1.40 -18.78
N GLU A 149 -9.34 2.33 -18.74
CA GLU A 149 -9.38 3.50 -19.62
C GLU A 149 -8.15 4.38 -19.39
N TRP A 150 -7.79 4.63 -18.14
CA TRP A 150 -6.59 5.38 -17.77
C TRP A 150 -5.32 4.71 -18.31
N PHE A 151 -5.14 3.41 -18.10
CA PHE A 151 -3.99 2.67 -18.63
C PHE A 151 -3.92 2.68 -20.15
N ASN A 152 -5.06 2.61 -20.84
CA ASN A 152 -5.09 2.68 -22.30
C ASN A 152 -4.63 4.04 -22.82
N LYS A 153 -5.06 5.14 -22.19
CA LYS A 153 -4.57 6.50 -22.49
C LYS A 153 -3.05 6.64 -22.29
N ILE A 154 -2.51 6.12 -21.19
CA ILE A 154 -1.06 6.12 -20.96
C ILE A 154 -0.30 5.34 -22.06
N ARG A 155 -0.82 4.20 -22.49
CA ARG A 155 -0.21 3.40 -23.57
C ARG A 155 -0.28 4.13 -24.91
N GLU A 156 -1.37 4.84 -25.17
CA GLU A 156 -1.54 5.65 -26.37
C GLU A 156 -0.52 6.80 -26.40
N ILE A 157 -0.37 7.52 -25.31
CA ILE A 157 0.66 8.56 -25.15
C ILE A 157 2.05 7.99 -25.42
N ALA A 158 2.39 6.85 -24.80
CA ALA A 158 3.67 6.19 -25.00
C ALA A 158 3.90 5.85 -26.50
N THR A 159 2.91 5.26 -27.16
CA THR A 159 2.98 4.91 -28.60
C THR A 159 3.16 6.13 -29.48
N ASN A 160 2.39 7.19 -29.25
CA ASN A 160 2.43 8.44 -30.03
C ASN A 160 3.78 9.16 -29.94
N LEU A 161 4.48 8.94 -28.83
CA LEU A 161 5.81 9.53 -28.57
C LEU A 161 6.97 8.60 -28.98
N GLY A 162 6.69 7.42 -29.50
CA GLY A 162 7.68 6.45 -29.95
C GLY A 162 8.22 5.51 -28.87
N TYR A 163 7.55 5.46 -27.70
CA TYR A 163 7.87 4.52 -26.64
C TYR A 163 7.05 3.23 -26.77
N ALA A 164 7.55 2.15 -26.18
CA ALA A 164 6.82 0.88 -26.14
C ALA A 164 5.59 0.98 -25.21
N ALA A 165 4.41 0.60 -25.71
CA ALA A 165 3.19 0.58 -24.90
C ALA A 165 3.21 -0.46 -23.76
N LYS A 166 4.04 -1.50 -23.89
CA LYS A 166 4.20 -2.56 -22.88
C LYS A 166 5.66 -2.93 -22.70
N PRO A 167 6.14 -3.13 -21.46
CA PRO A 167 7.54 -3.51 -21.20
C PRO A 167 8.02 -4.75 -21.96
N LYS A 168 7.13 -5.71 -22.23
CA LYS A 168 7.46 -6.92 -22.98
C LYS A 168 7.78 -6.65 -24.46
N ASP A 169 7.17 -5.62 -25.03
CA ASP A 169 7.39 -5.27 -26.44
C ASP A 169 8.78 -4.61 -26.57
N TYR A 170 9.14 -3.71 -25.66
CA TYR A 170 10.47 -3.16 -25.55
C TYR A 170 11.56 -4.27 -25.38
N LYS A 171 11.31 -5.25 -24.49
CA LYS A 171 12.25 -6.36 -24.27
C LYS A 171 12.49 -7.24 -25.50
N LYS A 172 11.53 -7.31 -26.41
CA LYS A 172 11.66 -8.11 -27.65
C LYS A 172 12.45 -7.37 -28.74
N ASN A 173 12.16 -6.10 -28.92
CA ASN A 173 12.70 -5.27 -29.99
C ASN A 173 13.06 -3.87 -29.44
N PRO A 174 14.11 -3.73 -28.64
CA PRO A 174 14.47 -2.43 -28.04
C PRO A 174 14.81 -1.36 -29.08
N ASP A 175 15.35 -1.74 -30.23
CA ASP A 175 15.73 -0.83 -31.32
C ASP A 175 14.54 -0.18 -32.05
N ASP A 176 13.32 -0.69 -31.86
CA ASP A 176 12.11 -0.15 -32.48
C ASP A 176 11.52 1.03 -31.67
N TYR A 177 12.05 1.33 -30.49
CA TYR A 177 11.49 2.32 -29.55
C TYR A 177 12.56 3.31 -29.09
N LYS A 178 12.08 4.45 -28.55
CA LYS A 178 12.96 5.42 -27.87
C LYS A 178 13.47 4.90 -26.54
#